data_3fbb437e2853b66825bdd815abff8a5d
#
_entry.id   3fbb437e2853b66825bdd815abff8a5d
#
_cell.length_a   1.000
_cell.length_b   1.000
_cell.length_c   1.000
_cell.angle_alpha   90.00
_cell.angle_beta   90.00
_cell.angle_gamma   90.00
#
_symmetry.space_group_name_H-M   'P 1'
#
loop_
_entity.id
_entity.type
_entity.pdbx_description
1 polymer ?
#
loop_
_entity_poly.entity_id
_entity_poly.type
_entity_poly.pdbx_seq_one_letter_code
_entity_poly.pdbx_strand_id
1 'polypeptide(L)'
;SSDVVFYDLGSGVGRLVMQMALDFAPSLKAATGIELSLERHKIASSILSEIAWTKPSLTDSVKFLNSDVLELDLSDATHVYISSLCFPKPVLRQLQDYLFSIEGLHVVVALNRLDRFEAEEFDVSDAHVQMSWGPGLAKVYTRR
;
A
#
# COMPACT_ATOMS: atom_id res chain seq x y z
N SER A 1 2.56 -5.99 19.82
CA SER A 1 3.02 -6.93 18.79
C SER A 1 3.09 -6.24 17.43
N SER A 2 4.13 -6.50 16.67
CA SER A 2 4.35 -5.93 15.35
C SER A 2 3.70 -6.82 14.28
N ASP A 3 2.39 -6.76 14.19
CA ASP A 3 1.65 -7.67 13.31
C ASP A 3 1.19 -7.00 12.00
N VAL A 4 1.44 -5.71 11.83
CA VAL A 4 1.02 -4.98 10.63
C VAL A 4 1.96 -5.26 9.47
N VAL A 5 1.41 -5.83 8.39
CA VAL A 5 2.07 -6.02 7.10
C VAL A 5 1.38 -5.11 6.10
N PHE A 6 2.07 -4.05 5.71
CA PHE A 6 1.54 -2.99 4.85
C PHE A 6 2.08 -3.13 3.42
N TYR A 7 1.19 -3.00 2.44
CA TYR A 7 1.55 -2.91 1.03
C TYR A 7 0.99 -1.64 0.41
N ASP A 8 1.84 -0.93 -0.31
CA ASP A 8 1.45 0.20 -1.16
C ASP A 8 1.51 -0.22 -2.62
N LEU A 9 0.36 -0.38 -3.24
CA LEU A 9 0.23 -0.86 -4.61
C LEU A 9 0.19 0.33 -5.58
N GLY A 10 1.25 0.47 -6.36
CA GLY A 10 1.53 1.66 -7.14
C GLY A 10 2.26 2.72 -6.30
N SER A 11 3.35 2.31 -5.67
CA SER A 11 4.01 3.11 -4.61
C SER A 11 4.77 4.34 -5.13
N GLY A 12 4.95 4.47 -6.43
CA GLY A 12 5.65 5.61 -7.02
C GLY A 12 7.07 5.74 -6.48
N VAL A 13 7.41 6.92 -5.99
CA VAL A 13 8.73 7.20 -5.41
C VAL A 13 8.85 6.83 -3.93
N GLY A 14 7.84 6.16 -3.36
CA GLY A 14 7.92 5.52 -2.06
C GLY A 14 7.57 6.37 -0.84
N ARG A 15 6.96 7.53 -1.03
CA ARG A 15 6.70 8.47 0.07
C ARG A 15 5.82 7.88 1.17
N LEU A 16 4.73 7.21 0.78
CA LEU A 16 3.79 6.64 1.77
C LEU A 16 4.43 5.50 2.55
N VAL A 17 5.18 4.62 1.90
CA VAL A 17 5.88 3.51 2.56
C VAL A 17 6.87 4.04 3.60
N MET A 18 7.64 5.05 3.23
CA MET A 18 8.59 5.69 4.15
C MET A 18 7.88 6.36 5.32
N GLN A 19 6.75 7.04 5.06
CA GLN A 19 5.97 7.70 6.10
C GLN A 19 5.39 6.67 7.09
N MET A 20 4.90 5.54 6.58
CA MET A 20 4.43 4.44 7.43
C MET A 20 5.54 3.93 8.35
N ALA A 21 6.75 3.77 7.82
CA ALA A 21 7.89 3.33 8.61
C ALA A 21 8.26 4.35 9.69
N LEU A 22 8.23 5.64 9.36
CA LEU A 22 8.53 6.72 10.32
C LEU A 22 7.51 6.79 11.45
N ASP A 23 6.23 6.69 11.13
CA ASP A 23 5.15 6.93 12.08
C ASP A 23 4.80 5.71 12.92
N PHE A 24 4.98 4.50 12.36
CA PHE A 24 4.45 3.26 12.95
C PHE A 24 5.51 2.17 13.16
N ALA A 25 6.80 2.50 13.13
CA ALA A 25 7.89 1.53 13.22
C ALA A 25 7.70 0.44 14.30
N PRO A 26 7.29 0.76 15.54
CA PRO A 26 7.13 -0.27 16.58
C PRO A 26 6.02 -1.27 16.31
N SER A 27 4.98 -0.86 15.56
CA SER A 27 3.82 -1.70 15.24
C SER A 27 3.90 -2.34 13.86
N LEU A 28 4.92 -1.99 13.09
CA LEU A 28 5.07 -2.37 11.70
C LEU A 28 6.00 -3.57 11.57
N LYS A 29 5.45 -4.70 11.13
CA LYS A 29 6.26 -5.88 10.81
C LYS A 29 6.98 -5.70 9.48
N ALA A 30 6.27 -5.19 8.47
CA ALA A 30 6.82 -4.94 7.13
C ALA A 30 6.00 -3.86 6.41
N ALA A 31 6.67 -3.06 5.60
CA ALA A 31 6.07 -2.10 4.69
C ALA A 31 6.73 -2.25 3.31
N THR A 32 5.95 -2.62 2.33
CA THR A 32 6.44 -2.89 0.97
C THR A 32 5.72 -2.02 -0.03
N GLY A 33 6.49 -1.31 -0.86
CA GLY A 33 5.98 -0.60 -2.01
C GLY A 33 6.20 -1.41 -3.29
N ILE A 34 5.17 -1.48 -4.13
CA ILE A 34 5.23 -2.17 -5.41
C ILE A 34 4.97 -1.16 -6.51
N GLU A 35 5.93 -1.02 -7.42
CA GLU A 35 5.87 -0.04 -8.50
C GLU A 35 6.30 -0.67 -9.82
N LEU A 36 5.47 -0.53 -10.85
CA LEU A 36 5.73 -1.06 -12.17
C LEU A 36 6.78 -0.24 -12.94
N SER A 37 6.81 1.08 -12.72
CA SER A 37 7.78 1.96 -13.38
C SER A 37 9.17 1.78 -12.79
N LEU A 38 10.11 1.32 -13.60
CA LEU A 38 11.50 1.15 -13.19
C LEU A 38 12.12 2.46 -12.74
N GLU A 39 11.80 3.56 -13.41
CA GLU A 39 12.32 4.89 -13.08
C GLU A 39 11.90 5.32 -11.67
N ARG A 40 10.61 5.22 -11.35
CA ARG A 40 10.09 5.58 -10.02
C ARG A 40 10.62 4.62 -8.94
N HIS A 41 10.71 3.33 -9.26
CA HIS A 41 11.29 2.34 -8.35
C HIS A 41 12.75 2.67 -8.01
N LYS A 42 13.56 3.09 -8.99
CA LYS A 42 14.96 3.48 -8.77
C LYS A 42 15.06 4.69 -7.84
N ILE A 43 14.16 5.67 -7.99
CA ILE A 43 14.11 6.84 -7.11
C ILE A 43 13.80 6.40 -5.68
N ALA A 44 12.78 5.57 -5.49
CA ALA A 44 12.41 5.04 -4.17
C ALA A 44 13.57 4.28 -3.52
N SER A 45 14.23 3.41 -4.27
CA SER A 45 15.37 2.62 -3.79
C SER A 45 16.56 3.49 -3.41
N SER A 46 16.80 4.56 -4.16
CA SER A 46 17.86 5.52 -3.88
C SER A 46 17.62 6.26 -2.56
N ILE A 47 16.39 6.74 -2.36
CA ILE A 47 15.98 7.42 -1.12
C ILE A 47 16.11 6.46 0.07
N LEU A 48 15.65 5.22 -0.08
CA LEU A 48 15.77 4.20 0.96
C LEU A 48 17.22 3.96 1.36
N SER A 49 18.13 3.88 0.38
CA SER A 49 19.56 3.70 0.64
C SER A 49 20.17 4.86 1.41
N GLU A 50 19.76 6.08 1.11
CA GLU A 50 20.22 7.27 1.85
C GLU A 50 19.74 7.26 3.29
N ILE A 51 18.48 6.92 3.52
CA ILE A 51 17.92 6.84 4.89
C ILE A 51 18.56 5.70 5.67
N ALA A 52 18.79 4.55 5.03
CA ALA A 52 19.45 3.40 5.65
C ALA A 52 20.86 3.72 6.15
N TRP A 53 21.56 4.59 5.42
CA TRP A 53 22.90 5.04 5.82
C TRP A 53 22.88 5.83 7.13
N THR A 54 21.85 6.66 7.34
CA THR A 54 21.76 7.55 8.53
C THR A 54 20.93 6.94 9.65
N LYS A 55 19.92 6.14 9.32
CA LYS A 55 18.97 5.53 10.28
C LYS A 55 18.64 4.10 9.86
N PRO A 56 19.58 3.15 9.99
CA PRO A 56 19.39 1.79 9.51
C PRO A 56 18.19 1.07 10.13
N SER A 57 17.91 1.31 11.42
CA SER A 57 16.78 0.68 12.11
C SER A 57 15.42 1.05 11.51
N LEU A 58 15.31 2.22 10.88
CA LEU A 58 14.07 2.68 10.25
C LEU A 58 13.75 1.88 9.00
N THR A 59 14.77 1.40 8.31
CA THR A 59 14.65 0.76 7.00
C THR A 59 14.59 -0.77 7.04
N ASP A 60 14.77 -1.37 8.23
CA ASP A 60 14.78 -2.82 8.38
C ASP A 60 13.48 -3.48 7.92
N SER A 61 12.36 -2.80 8.09
CA SER A 61 11.03 -3.29 7.72
C SER A 61 10.55 -2.81 6.35
N VAL A 62 11.35 -1.97 5.64
CA VAL A 62 10.94 -1.35 4.37
C VAL A 62 11.53 -2.08 3.18
N LYS A 63 10.71 -2.32 2.16
CA LYS A 63 11.12 -2.94 0.91
C LYS A 63 10.41 -2.28 -0.27
N PHE A 64 11.13 -2.11 -1.38
CA PHE A 64 10.57 -1.70 -2.66
C PHE A 64 10.78 -2.77 -3.70
N LEU A 65 9.73 -3.09 -4.46
CA LEU A 65 9.75 -4.09 -5.53
C LEU A 65 9.34 -3.43 -6.85
N ASN A 66 10.13 -3.66 -7.89
CA ASN A 66 9.77 -3.30 -9.26
C ASN A 66 9.10 -4.52 -9.90
N SER A 67 7.78 -4.53 -9.87
CA SER A 67 7.02 -5.68 -10.35
C SER A 67 5.58 -5.28 -10.70
N ASP A 68 4.93 -6.13 -11.49
CA ASP A 68 3.49 -6.12 -11.63
C ASP A 68 2.87 -6.71 -10.35
N VAL A 69 1.95 -5.97 -9.76
CA VAL A 69 1.29 -6.39 -8.50
C VAL A 69 0.57 -7.73 -8.64
N LEU A 70 0.04 -8.05 -9.84
CA LEU A 70 -0.67 -9.31 -10.08
C LEU A 70 0.25 -10.53 -10.13
N GLU A 71 1.56 -10.34 -10.19
CA GLU A 71 2.54 -11.43 -10.22
C GLU A 71 3.10 -11.77 -8.83
N LEU A 72 2.67 -11.04 -7.80
CA LEU A 72 3.22 -11.17 -6.45
C LEU A 72 2.27 -11.89 -5.51
N ASP A 73 2.84 -12.57 -4.51
CA ASP A 73 2.09 -13.14 -3.39
C ASP A 73 1.96 -12.09 -2.28
N LEU A 74 0.74 -11.61 -2.06
CA LEU A 74 0.41 -10.63 -1.02
C LEU A 74 -0.41 -11.28 0.12
N SER A 75 -0.35 -12.60 0.25
CA SER A 75 -1.21 -13.34 1.18
C SER A 75 -0.98 -13.00 2.66
N ASP A 76 0.15 -12.41 2.99
CA ASP A 76 0.47 -11.95 4.34
C ASP A 76 -0.03 -10.53 4.65
N ALA A 77 -0.65 -9.86 3.69
CA ALA A 77 -1.10 -8.48 3.85
C ALA A 77 -2.17 -8.33 4.93
N THR A 78 -2.01 -7.34 5.78
CA THR A 78 -3.02 -6.92 6.75
C THR A 78 -3.61 -5.55 6.40
N HIS A 79 -2.82 -4.69 5.78
CA HIS A 79 -3.19 -3.33 5.39
C HIS A 79 -2.67 -3.06 3.98
N VAL A 80 -3.54 -2.57 3.12
CA VAL A 80 -3.21 -2.27 1.72
C VAL A 80 -3.70 -0.88 1.35
N TYR A 81 -2.83 -0.10 0.72
CA TYR A 81 -3.21 1.13 0.03
C TYR A 81 -3.08 0.89 -1.48
N ILE A 82 -4.10 1.30 -2.23
CA ILE A 82 -4.12 1.17 -3.69
C ILE A 82 -4.14 2.55 -4.30
N SER A 83 -3.12 2.89 -5.09
CA SER A 83 -3.15 4.04 -5.98
C SER A 83 -4.04 3.71 -7.19
N SER A 84 -5.34 3.62 -6.94
CA SER A 84 -6.30 3.06 -7.87
C SER A 84 -6.40 3.82 -9.20
N LEU A 85 -6.03 5.11 -9.21
CA LEU A 85 -5.96 5.91 -10.42
C LEU A 85 -4.85 5.47 -11.39
N CYS A 86 -3.88 4.70 -10.90
CA CYS A 86 -2.74 4.22 -11.69
C CYS A 86 -3.03 2.90 -12.42
N PHE A 87 -4.16 2.24 -12.10
CA PHE A 87 -4.47 0.92 -12.64
C PHE A 87 -5.60 0.97 -13.67
N PRO A 88 -5.44 0.30 -14.83
CA PRO A 88 -6.56 0.09 -15.74
C PRO A 88 -7.70 -0.66 -15.05
N LYS A 89 -8.94 -0.41 -15.48
CA LYS A 89 -10.12 -1.04 -14.86
C LYS A 89 -10.06 -2.56 -14.81
N PRO A 90 -9.64 -3.28 -15.88
CA PRO A 90 -9.54 -4.75 -15.82
C PRO A 90 -8.53 -5.24 -14.77
N VAL A 91 -7.39 -4.55 -14.65
CA VAL A 91 -6.36 -4.87 -13.65
C VAL A 91 -6.89 -4.62 -12.24
N LEU A 92 -7.56 -3.48 -12.04
CA LEU A 92 -8.14 -3.13 -10.74
C LEU A 92 -9.19 -4.15 -10.32
N ARG A 93 -9.97 -4.68 -11.25
CA ARG A 93 -10.97 -5.71 -10.96
C ARG A 93 -10.33 -7.02 -10.51
N GLN A 94 -9.30 -7.48 -11.22
CA GLN A 94 -8.55 -8.68 -10.85
C GLN A 94 -7.87 -8.50 -9.49
N LEU A 95 -7.31 -7.34 -9.24
CA LEU A 95 -6.67 -7.01 -7.99
C LEU A 95 -7.65 -7.03 -6.81
N GLN A 96 -8.84 -6.47 -7.00
CA GLN A 96 -9.89 -6.53 -5.99
C GLN A 96 -10.29 -7.96 -5.62
N ASP A 97 -10.50 -8.82 -6.62
CA ASP A 97 -10.86 -10.22 -6.38
C ASP A 97 -9.76 -10.95 -5.60
N TYR A 98 -8.52 -10.71 -5.95
CA TYR A 98 -7.38 -11.31 -5.27
C TYR A 98 -7.29 -10.82 -3.81
N LEU A 99 -7.31 -9.52 -3.58
CA LEU A 99 -7.23 -8.94 -2.24
C LEU A 99 -8.40 -9.36 -1.35
N PHE A 100 -9.60 -9.44 -1.91
CA PHE A 100 -10.79 -9.87 -1.17
C PHE A 100 -10.61 -11.29 -0.62
N SER A 101 -9.87 -12.15 -1.31
CA SER A 101 -9.61 -13.53 -0.91
C SER A 101 -8.61 -13.66 0.25
N ILE A 102 -7.90 -12.60 0.60
CA ILE A 102 -6.87 -12.63 1.66
C ILE A 102 -7.55 -12.55 3.03
N GLU A 103 -7.55 -13.66 3.76
CA GLU A 103 -8.26 -13.77 5.05
C GLU A 103 -7.75 -12.79 6.12
N GLY A 104 -6.44 -12.55 6.17
CA GLY A 104 -5.80 -11.67 7.16
C GLY A 104 -5.88 -10.19 6.83
N LEU A 105 -6.47 -9.83 5.68
CA LEU A 105 -6.55 -8.44 5.26
C LEU A 105 -7.64 -7.70 6.04
N HIS A 106 -7.23 -6.73 6.85
CA HIS A 106 -8.12 -5.95 7.71
C HIS A 106 -8.55 -4.62 7.11
N VAL A 107 -7.63 -3.92 6.45
CA VAL A 107 -7.88 -2.55 5.97
C VAL A 107 -7.39 -2.40 4.54
N VAL A 108 -8.27 -1.87 3.69
CA VAL A 108 -7.93 -1.45 2.33
C VAL A 108 -8.30 0.01 2.18
N VAL A 109 -7.36 0.81 1.69
CA VAL A 109 -7.57 2.22 1.39
C VAL A 109 -7.36 2.44 -0.11
N ALA A 110 -8.30 3.11 -0.75
CA ALA A 110 -8.21 3.41 -2.18
C ALA A 110 -8.79 4.80 -2.48
N LEU A 111 -8.27 5.43 -3.54
CA LEU A 111 -8.79 6.74 -4.00
C LEU A 111 -10.11 6.59 -4.73
N ASN A 112 -10.37 5.45 -5.36
CA ASN A 112 -11.62 5.15 -6.04
C ASN A 112 -12.42 4.12 -5.26
N ARG A 113 -13.73 4.11 -5.52
CA ARG A 113 -14.61 3.09 -5.00
C ARG A 113 -14.18 1.71 -5.51
N LEU A 114 -14.12 0.75 -4.59
CA LEU A 114 -13.82 -0.65 -4.89
C LEU A 114 -15.09 -1.48 -4.70
N ASP A 115 -15.77 -1.79 -5.80
CA ASP A 115 -17.09 -2.45 -5.76
C ASP A 115 -17.07 -3.78 -5.02
N ARG A 116 -15.98 -4.53 -5.14
CA ARG A 116 -15.82 -5.82 -4.47
C ARG A 116 -15.80 -5.70 -2.95
N PHE A 117 -15.34 -4.56 -2.43
CA PHE A 117 -15.25 -4.29 -1.00
C PHE A 117 -16.49 -3.59 -0.43
N GLU A 118 -17.47 -3.26 -1.26
CA GLU A 118 -18.79 -2.80 -0.84
C GLU A 118 -19.68 -3.99 -0.43
N ALA A 119 -19.11 -4.93 0.32
CA ALA A 119 -19.74 -6.17 0.77
C ALA A 119 -19.95 -6.14 2.28
N GLU A 120 -20.82 -7.03 2.79
CA GLU A 120 -21.17 -7.07 4.21
C GLU A 120 -19.98 -7.31 5.13
N GLU A 121 -18.92 -7.93 4.61
CA GLU A 121 -17.71 -8.23 5.38
C GLU A 121 -16.87 -6.99 5.72
N PHE A 122 -17.16 -5.85 5.08
CA PHE A 122 -16.40 -4.62 5.29
C PHE A 122 -17.29 -3.45 5.68
N ASP A 123 -16.82 -2.65 6.62
CA ASP A 123 -17.35 -1.33 6.90
C ASP A 123 -16.63 -0.32 5.98
N VAL A 124 -17.38 0.60 5.41
CA VAL A 124 -16.85 1.61 4.48
C VAL A 124 -16.94 2.99 5.11
N SER A 125 -15.84 3.72 5.10
CA SER A 125 -15.79 5.11 5.54
C SER A 125 -14.97 5.95 4.56
N ASP A 126 -15.11 7.27 4.67
CA ASP A 126 -14.36 8.22 3.86
C ASP A 126 -13.28 8.88 4.71
N ALA A 127 -12.12 9.13 4.11
CA ALA A 127 -11.05 9.88 4.74
C ALA A 127 -10.57 10.99 3.80
N HIS A 128 -10.38 12.18 4.35
CA HIS A 128 -9.77 13.28 3.60
C HIS A 128 -8.26 13.07 3.54
N VAL A 129 -7.69 13.15 2.34
CA VAL A 129 -6.26 12.95 2.11
C VAL A 129 -5.69 14.13 1.33
N GLN A 130 -4.42 14.44 1.57
CA GLN A 130 -3.69 15.44 0.81
C GLN A 130 -2.85 14.74 -0.24
N MET A 131 -3.20 14.99 -1.50
CA MET A 131 -2.48 14.46 -2.65
C MET A 131 -1.52 15.52 -3.20
N SER A 132 -0.60 15.12 -4.09
CA SER A 132 0.33 16.04 -4.73
C SER A 132 -0.38 17.09 -5.59
N TRP A 133 -1.58 16.80 -6.10
CA TRP A 133 -2.39 17.71 -6.90
C TRP A 133 -3.43 18.49 -6.09
N GLY A 134 -3.52 18.28 -4.77
CA GLY A 134 -4.48 18.94 -3.89
C GLY A 134 -5.27 17.97 -3.01
N PRO A 135 -6.33 18.46 -2.36
CA PRO A 135 -7.13 17.61 -1.47
C PRO A 135 -7.88 16.54 -2.25
N GLY A 136 -8.03 15.38 -1.65
CA GLY A 136 -8.76 14.24 -2.21
C GLY A 136 -9.57 13.52 -1.14
N LEU A 137 -10.38 12.56 -1.57
CA LEU A 137 -11.19 11.72 -0.71
C LEU A 137 -10.82 10.26 -0.96
N ALA A 138 -10.41 9.57 0.10
CA ALA A 138 -10.11 8.14 0.04
C ALA A 138 -11.26 7.35 0.65
N LYS A 139 -11.49 6.16 0.11
CA LYS A 139 -12.37 5.15 0.70
C LYS A 139 -11.53 4.25 1.60
N VAL A 140 -12.03 4.01 2.81
CA VAL A 140 -11.41 3.12 3.78
C VAL A 140 -12.35 1.96 4.03
N TYR A 141 -11.89 0.76 3.72
CA TYR A 141 -12.63 -0.48 3.89
C TYR A 141 -12.01 -1.24 5.06
N THR A 142 -12.78 -1.47 6.10
CA THR A 142 -12.33 -2.17 7.31
C THR A 142 -13.12 -3.46 7.49
N ARG A 143 -12.45 -4.60 7.58
CA ARG A 143 -13.10 -5.90 7.78
C ARG A 143 -13.78 -5.94 9.15
N ARG A 144 -15.03 -6.40 9.17
CA ARG A 144 -15.82 -6.60 10.39
C ARG A 144 -15.32 -7.76 11.24
#